data_ebbf93298c7fa8c2cfdd2da960340f9e
#
_entry.id   ebbf93298c7fa8c2cfdd2da960340f9e
#
_cell.length_a   1.000
_cell.length_b   1.000
_cell.length_c   1.000
_cell.angle_alpha   90.00
_cell.angle_beta   90.00
_cell.angle_gamma   90.00
#
_symmetry.space_group_name_H-M   'P 1'
#
loop_
_entity.id
_entity.type
_entity.pdbx_description
1 polymer ?
#
loop_
_entity_poly.entity_id
_entity_poly.type
_entity_poly.pdbx_seq_one_letter_code
_entity_poly.pdbx_strand_id
1 'polypeptide(L)'
;PPLNLSLVDTLVAQGPPEWRFPPFRPERPRTFLKNPLALLGKRDVLLYHPFEDYAAVERFAEAALAEEVEEVWATLYRTGEENPLAEALIAAARKGKRVHVLLEGRARFDELLNLRWYLRLVRAGVEVLPLPERKVHAKAFLILTREGGYAHLGTGNYNPTNGHHYTDFSLFTARKEVVAEVRAFFQAMAEEKTPRLGLLRTGEGIRRLLLEAVLHEAHPKGRLILKFNHLTDPELLEALVYAASRGARVDLLVRSTLTRLHPAIRAKSLVGRFLEHARAAAFRAGGEWRVYLTSADAMPRNF
;
A
#
# COMPACT_ATOMS: atom_id res chain seq x y z
N PRO A 1 1.03 -15.62 33.36
CA PRO A 1 0.11 -15.80 32.25
C PRO A 1 0.23 -14.61 31.29
N PRO A 2 0.13 -14.86 29.96
CA PRO A 2 0.13 -13.74 29.03
C PRO A 2 -1.09 -12.86 29.33
N LEU A 3 -0.87 -11.55 29.36
CA LEU A 3 -1.95 -10.56 29.50
C LEU A 3 -2.90 -10.71 28.32
N ASN A 4 -4.18 -10.95 28.60
CA ASN A 4 -5.20 -10.93 27.57
C ASN A 4 -5.53 -9.48 27.21
N LEU A 5 -4.87 -8.97 26.16
CA LEU A 5 -5.03 -7.58 25.73
C LEU A 5 -6.46 -7.26 25.22
N SER A 6 -7.28 -8.27 24.89
CA SER A 6 -8.69 -8.03 24.52
C SER A 6 -9.54 -7.51 25.69
N LEU A 7 -9.12 -7.75 26.93
CA LEU A 7 -9.77 -7.15 28.09
C LEU A 7 -9.59 -5.63 28.14
N VAL A 8 -8.51 -5.11 27.57
CA VAL A 8 -8.26 -3.66 27.54
C VAL A 8 -9.33 -2.96 26.70
N ASP A 9 -9.73 -3.53 25.58
CA ASP A 9 -10.79 -2.97 24.74
C ASP A 9 -12.12 -2.88 25.51
N THR A 10 -12.46 -3.93 26.28
CA THR A 10 -13.66 -3.94 27.12
C THR A 10 -13.58 -2.90 28.23
N LEU A 11 -12.44 -2.79 28.91
CA LEU A 11 -12.22 -1.78 29.96
C LEU A 11 -12.31 -0.35 29.41
N VAL A 12 -11.68 -0.10 28.26
CA VAL A 12 -11.73 1.21 27.60
C VAL A 12 -13.15 1.54 27.13
N ALA A 13 -13.90 0.54 26.62
CA ALA A 13 -15.28 0.74 26.19
C ALA A 13 -16.22 1.10 27.35
N GLN A 14 -15.99 0.55 28.55
CA GLN A 14 -16.78 0.80 29.77
C GLN A 14 -16.22 1.96 30.62
N GLY A 15 -14.99 2.39 30.34
CA GLY A 15 -14.30 3.43 31.10
C GLY A 15 -14.75 4.85 30.73
N PRO A 16 -14.21 5.83 31.46
CA PRO A 16 -14.50 7.25 31.22
C PRO A 16 -14.23 7.68 29.78
N PRO A 17 -14.99 8.64 29.22
CA PRO A 17 -14.82 9.12 27.85
C PRO A 17 -13.39 9.60 27.52
N GLU A 18 -12.67 10.15 28.48
CA GLU A 18 -11.29 10.63 28.34
C GLU A 18 -10.26 9.52 28.08
N TRP A 19 -10.62 8.25 28.27
CA TRP A 19 -9.78 7.12 27.90
C TRP A 19 -9.83 6.85 26.39
N ARG A 20 -10.72 7.51 25.66
CA ARG A 20 -10.93 7.33 24.22
C ARG A 20 -10.59 8.61 23.48
N PHE A 21 -10.03 8.46 22.30
CA PHE A 21 -9.91 9.59 21.38
C PHE A 21 -11.31 10.13 21.04
N PRO A 22 -11.49 11.45 20.88
CA PRO A 22 -12.75 12.01 20.43
C PRO A 22 -13.11 11.46 19.04
N PRO A 23 -14.40 11.42 18.66
CA PRO A 23 -14.80 10.96 17.33
C PRO A 23 -14.00 11.66 16.23
N PHE A 24 -13.57 10.86 15.24
CA PHE A 24 -12.84 11.36 14.08
C PHE A 24 -13.73 11.28 12.85
N ARG A 25 -13.74 12.32 12.03
CA ARG A 25 -14.45 12.36 10.75
C ARG A 25 -13.44 12.65 9.66
N PRO A 26 -13.22 11.68 8.73
CA PRO A 26 -12.35 11.90 7.60
C PRO A 26 -12.92 12.95 6.63
N GLU A 27 -12.03 13.61 5.91
CA GLU A 27 -12.42 14.44 4.78
C GLU A 27 -12.92 13.55 3.64
N ARG A 28 -14.10 13.87 3.09
CA ARG A 28 -14.68 13.09 2.00
C ARG A 28 -14.29 13.68 0.63
N PRO A 29 -13.57 12.95 -0.23
CA PRO A 29 -13.19 13.40 -1.57
C PRO A 29 -14.41 13.32 -2.52
N ARG A 30 -15.37 14.23 -2.35
CA ARG A 30 -16.70 14.20 -2.98
C ARG A 30 -16.66 14.05 -4.49
N THR A 31 -15.76 14.76 -5.18
CA THR A 31 -15.62 14.68 -6.64
C THR A 31 -15.20 13.30 -7.10
N PHE A 32 -14.25 12.68 -6.39
CA PHE A 32 -13.81 11.31 -6.65
C PHE A 32 -14.92 10.30 -6.38
N LEU A 33 -15.59 10.41 -5.23
CA LEU A 33 -16.68 9.51 -4.85
C LEU A 33 -17.85 9.55 -5.84
N LYS A 34 -18.09 10.69 -6.49
CA LYS A 34 -19.17 10.84 -7.48
C LYS A 34 -18.89 10.01 -8.75
N ASN A 35 -17.71 10.17 -9.34
CA ASN A 35 -17.29 9.41 -10.53
C ASN A 35 -15.76 9.31 -10.59
N PRO A 36 -15.16 8.21 -10.04
CA PRO A 36 -13.72 8.06 -9.99
C PRO A 36 -13.09 7.98 -11.38
N LEU A 37 -13.65 7.20 -12.31
CA LEU A 37 -13.05 6.98 -13.63
C LEU A 37 -13.02 8.27 -14.45
N ALA A 38 -14.10 9.05 -14.45
CA ALA A 38 -14.15 10.33 -15.16
C ALA A 38 -13.17 11.37 -14.57
N LEU A 39 -12.92 11.35 -13.26
CA LEU A 39 -11.93 12.23 -12.64
C LEU A 39 -10.51 11.80 -13.01
N LEU A 40 -10.24 10.50 -12.98
CA LEU A 40 -8.92 9.93 -13.30
C LEU A 40 -8.54 10.11 -14.77
N GLY A 41 -9.51 10.19 -15.67
CA GLY A 41 -9.28 10.59 -17.07
C GLY A 41 -8.72 12.02 -17.22
N LYS A 42 -8.77 12.84 -16.16
CA LYS A 42 -8.30 14.24 -16.16
C LYS A 42 -7.04 14.47 -15.33
N ARG A 43 -6.87 13.73 -14.22
CA ARG A 43 -5.74 13.90 -13.29
C ARG A 43 -5.58 12.71 -12.37
N ASP A 44 -4.39 12.50 -11.88
CA ASP A 44 -4.11 11.59 -10.77
C ASP A 44 -4.74 12.08 -9.46
N VAL A 45 -5.04 11.15 -8.56
CA VAL A 45 -5.54 11.44 -7.21
C VAL A 45 -4.67 10.70 -6.20
N LEU A 46 -4.11 11.43 -5.25
CA LEU A 46 -3.37 10.87 -4.11
C LEU A 46 -4.16 11.18 -2.84
N LEU A 47 -4.46 10.18 -2.04
CA LEU A 47 -5.16 10.29 -0.76
C LEU A 47 -4.30 9.72 0.37
N TYR A 48 -4.47 10.28 1.57
CA TYR A 48 -3.81 9.84 2.80
C TYR A 48 -4.85 9.43 3.84
N HIS A 49 -5.07 8.13 3.95
CA HIS A 49 -6.01 7.55 4.92
C HIS A 49 -5.41 7.54 6.33
N PRO A 50 -6.26 7.59 7.35
CA PRO A 50 -7.71 7.76 7.32
C PRO A 50 -8.13 9.24 7.35
N PHE A 51 -7.20 10.19 7.13
CA PHE A 51 -7.53 11.62 7.11
C PHE A 51 -8.46 11.96 5.95
N GLU A 52 -8.25 11.31 4.81
CA GLU A 52 -9.19 11.27 3.70
C GLU A 52 -9.89 9.91 3.67
N ASP A 53 -11.21 9.94 3.43
CA ASP A 53 -12.11 8.80 3.62
C ASP A 53 -11.70 7.59 2.76
N TYR A 54 -11.54 6.43 3.40
CA TYR A 54 -11.24 5.16 2.74
C TYR A 54 -12.33 4.70 1.78
N ALA A 55 -13.55 5.22 1.90
CA ALA A 55 -14.63 5.01 0.94
C ALA A 55 -14.22 5.31 -0.52
N ALA A 56 -13.17 6.10 -0.75
CA ALA A 56 -12.61 6.30 -2.08
C ALA A 56 -12.05 5.01 -2.70
N VAL A 57 -11.37 4.17 -1.91
CA VAL A 57 -10.83 2.88 -2.36
C VAL A 57 -11.97 1.91 -2.69
N GLU A 58 -12.99 1.87 -1.84
CA GLU A 58 -14.20 1.05 -2.05
C GLU A 58 -14.94 1.51 -3.31
N ARG A 59 -15.14 2.82 -3.46
CA ARG A 59 -15.80 3.41 -4.63
C ARG A 59 -15.03 3.16 -5.93
N PHE A 60 -13.70 3.14 -5.88
CA PHE A 60 -12.89 2.76 -7.04
C PHE A 60 -13.08 1.27 -7.40
N ALA A 61 -13.15 0.39 -6.41
CA ALA A 61 -13.44 -1.03 -6.66
C ALA A 61 -14.84 -1.23 -7.24
N GLU A 62 -15.87 -0.52 -6.75
CA GLU A 62 -17.22 -0.53 -7.32
C GLU A 62 -17.25 -0.05 -8.78
N ALA A 63 -16.35 0.84 -9.19
CA ALA A 63 -16.25 1.28 -10.57
C ALA A 63 -15.90 0.14 -11.55
N ALA A 64 -15.39 -1.00 -11.05
CA ALA A 64 -15.24 -2.21 -11.84
C ALA A 64 -16.55 -2.78 -12.40
N LEU A 65 -17.71 -2.34 -11.87
CA LEU A 65 -19.03 -2.75 -12.33
C LEU A 65 -19.55 -1.93 -13.52
N ALA A 66 -18.85 -0.86 -13.92
CA ALA A 66 -19.26 -0.01 -15.03
C ALA A 66 -19.30 -0.79 -16.35
N GLU A 67 -20.17 -0.38 -17.26
CA GLU A 67 -20.44 -1.12 -18.50
C GLU A 67 -19.21 -1.24 -19.40
N GLU A 68 -18.43 -0.16 -19.48
CA GLU A 68 -17.19 -0.07 -20.28
C GLU A 68 -16.03 -0.95 -19.78
N VAL A 69 -16.11 -1.47 -18.55
CA VAL A 69 -15.05 -2.31 -17.97
C VAL A 69 -15.11 -3.73 -18.53
N GLU A 70 -13.99 -4.25 -18.99
CA GLU A 70 -13.87 -5.60 -19.54
C GLU A 70 -13.10 -6.54 -18.62
N GLU A 71 -12.10 -6.02 -17.92
CA GLU A 71 -11.16 -6.84 -17.17
C GLU A 71 -10.72 -6.14 -15.89
N VAL A 72 -10.56 -6.90 -14.81
CA VAL A 72 -10.16 -6.39 -13.49
C VAL A 72 -9.10 -7.30 -12.88
N TRP A 73 -8.06 -6.70 -12.29
CA TRP A 73 -7.02 -7.39 -11.56
C TRP A 73 -6.85 -6.80 -10.18
N ALA A 74 -6.69 -7.63 -9.17
CA ALA A 74 -6.48 -7.16 -7.80
C ALA A 74 -5.55 -8.06 -6.99
N THR A 75 -4.80 -7.45 -6.05
CA THR A 75 -4.11 -8.19 -4.99
C THR A 75 -4.96 -8.17 -3.73
N LEU A 76 -5.15 -9.29 -3.06
CA LEU A 76 -5.78 -9.38 -1.76
C LEU A 76 -4.82 -10.07 -0.78
N TYR A 77 -4.53 -9.42 0.35
CA TYR A 77 -3.57 -9.91 1.34
C TYR A 77 -4.23 -10.25 2.67
N ARG A 78 -4.87 -9.27 3.29
CA ARG A 78 -5.68 -9.41 4.51
C ARG A 78 -7.07 -8.95 4.20
N THR A 79 -7.98 -9.89 4.05
CA THR A 79 -9.33 -9.58 3.55
C THR A 79 -10.29 -9.14 4.65
N GLY A 80 -10.10 -9.64 5.88
CA GLY A 80 -11.09 -9.44 6.95
C GLY A 80 -12.37 -10.25 6.73
N GLU A 81 -13.32 -10.13 7.66
CA GLU A 81 -14.61 -10.82 7.56
C GLU A 81 -15.50 -10.19 6.48
N GLU A 82 -15.59 -8.87 6.48
CA GLU A 82 -16.29 -8.09 5.48
C GLU A 82 -15.29 -7.35 4.60
N ASN A 83 -15.44 -7.46 3.28
CA ASN A 83 -14.55 -6.82 2.34
C ASN A 83 -15.30 -6.32 1.09
N PRO A 84 -15.69 -5.04 1.04
CA PRO A 84 -16.39 -4.43 -0.08
C PRO A 84 -15.65 -4.58 -1.42
N LEU A 85 -14.30 -4.58 -1.41
CA LEU A 85 -13.52 -4.76 -2.63
C LEU A 85 -13.66 -6.19 -3.17
N ALA A 86 -13.59 -7.20 -2.30
CA ALA A 86 -13.80 -8.60 -2.70
C ALA A 86 -15.23 -8.83 -3.20
N GLU A 87 -16.23 -8.20 -2.58
CA GLU A 87 -17.62 -8.25 -3.07
C GLU A 87 -17.76 -7.58 -4.43
N ALA A 88 -17.10 -6.44 -4.68
CA ALA A 88 -17.10 -5.79 -5.99
C ALA A 88 -16.47 -6.67 -7.08
N LEU A 89 -15.37 -7.38 -6.76
CA LEU A 89 -14.74 -8.34 -7.68
C LEU A 89 -15.69 -9.51 -8.02
N ILE A 90 -16.36 -10.07 -7.01
CA ILE A 90 -17.38 -11.12 -7.19
C ILE A 90 -18.53 -10.60 -8.08
N ALA A 91 -19.00 -9.40 -7.80
CA ALA A 91 -20.10 -8.81 -8.57
C ALA A 91 -19.69 -8.53 -10.04
N ALA A 92 -18.44 -8.09 -10.26
CA ALA A 92 -17.90 -7.90 -11.61
C ALA A 92 -17.81 -9.22 -12.40
N ALA A 93 -17.31 -10.29 -11.79
CA ALA A 93 -17.27 -11.61 -12.41
C ALA A 93 -18.67 -12.12 -12.78
N ARG A 94 -19.64 -11.98 -11.87
CA ARG A 94 -21.04 -12.36 -12.13
C ARG A 94 -21.70 -11.55 -13.26
N LYS A 95 -21.20 -10.36 -13.55
CA LYS A 95 -21.60 -9.55 -14.72
C LYS A 95 -20.84 -9.92 -16.01
N GLY A 96 -20.07 -11.01 -16.00
CA GLY A 96 -19.36 -11.53 -17.17
C GLY A 96 -18.03 -10.83 -17.46
N LYS A 97 -17.50 -10.02 -16.54
CA LYS A 97 -16.18 -9.40 -16.68
C LYS A 97 -15.09 -10.41 -16.35
N ARG A 98 -13.93 -10.30 -17.01
CA ARG A 98 -12.76 -11.09 -16.64
C ARG A 98 -12.17 -10.54 -15.35
N VAL A 99 -12.11 -11.34 -14.32
CA VAL A 99 -11.62 -10.91 -13.00
C VAL A 99 -10.51 -11.86 -12.53
N HIS A 100 -9.35 -11.28 -12.23
CA HIS A 100 -8.15 -12.00 -11.81
C HIS A 100 -7.73 -11.49 -10.42
N VAL A 101 -7.51 -12.40 -9.49
CA VAL A 101 -7.15 -12.05 -8.12
C VAL A 101 -5.91 -12.80 -7.67
N LEU A 102 -4.88 -12.08 -7.24
CA LEU A 102 -3.76 -12.63 -6.51
C LEU A 102 -4.08 -12.59 -5.02
N LEU A 103 -4.53 -13.72 -4.48
CA LEU A 103 -4.91 -13.86 -3.07
C LEU A 103 -3.78 -14.49 -2.27
N GLU A 104 -3.19 -13.77 -1.29
CA GLU A 104 -2.11 -14.28 -0.44
C GLU A 104 -2.64 -15.23 0.65
N GLY A 105 -2.45 -16.53 0.46
CA GLY A 105 -2.90 -17.57 1.40
C GLY A 105 -2.09 -17.65 2.70
N ARG A 106 -0.87 -17.10 2.73
CA ARG A 106 0.06 -17.13 3.88
C ARG A 106 0.00 -15.85 4.72
N ALA A 107 -1.14 -15.16 4.69
CA ALA A 107 -1.37 -13.98 5.53
C ALA A 107 -1.57 -14.44 6.99
N ARG A 108 -0.57 -14.20 7.82
CA ARG A 108 -0.54 -14.66 9.22
C ARG A 108 -1.79 -14.19 9.98
N PHE A 109 -2.49 -15.13 10.63
CA PHE A 109 -3.76 -14.98 11.37
C PHE A 109 -5.02 -14.77 10.51
N ASP A 110 -4.89 -14.70 9.18
CA ASP A 110 -6.03 -14.52 8.26
C ASP A 110 -6.22 -15.72 7.31
N GLU A 111 -5.52 -16.84 7.54
CA GLU A 111 -5.50 -18.00 6.64
C GLU A 111 -6.89 -18.56 6.39
N LEU A 112 -7.69 -18.75 7.45
CA LEU A 112 -9.07 -19.28 7.35
C LEU A 112 -10.01 -18.28 6.65
N LEU A 113 -9.86 -16.99 6.91
CA LEU A 113 -10.66 -15.97 6.26
C LEU A 113 -10.32 -15.88 4.77
N ASN A 114 -9.02 -15.91 4.43
CA ASN A 114 -8.58 -15.91 3.04
C ASN A 114 -9.05 -17.17 2.29
N LEU A 115 -9.10 -18.35 2.96
CA LEU A 115 -9.65 -19.56 2.36
C LEU A 115 -11.16 -19.41 2.07
N ARG A 116 -11.94 -18.82 2.97
CA ARG A 116 -13.37 -18.54 2.73
C ARG A 116 -13.55 -17.62 1.53
N TRP A 117 -12.75 -16.56 1.43
CA TRP A 117 -12.77 -15.64 0.29
C TRP A 117 -12.36 -16.32 -1.00
N TYR A 118 -11.31 -17.17 -0.96
CA TYR A 118 -10.91 -18.01 -2.11
C TYR A 118 -12.08 -18.79 -2.68
N LEU A 119 -12.79 -19.53 -1.82
CA LEU A 119 -13.93 -20.34 -2.26
C LEU A 119 -15.07 -19.48 -2.83
N ARG A 120 -15.33 -18.32 -2.25
CA ARG A 120 -16.36 -17.39 -2.75
C ARG A 120 -15.98 -16.80 -4.11
N LEU A 121 -14.72 -16.39 -4.29
CA LEU A 121 -14.20 -15.85 -5.55
C LEU A 121 -14.27 -16.90 -6.66
N VAL A 122 -13.76 -18.10 -6.43
CA VAL A 122 -13.79 -19.18 -7.43
C VAL A 122 -15.22 -19.55 -7.83
N ARG A 123 -16.14 -19.66 -6.86
CA ARG A 123 -17.56 -19.95 -7.15
C ARG A 123 -18.24 -18.86 -7.95
N ALA A 124 -17.75 -17.64 -7.92
CA ALA A 124 -18.25 -16.51 -8.70
C ALA A 124 -17.64 -16.42 -10.11
N GLY A 125 -16.71 -17.29 -10.46
CA GLY A 125 -16.01 -17.30 -11.75
C GLY A 125 -14.78 -16.38 -11.79
N VAL A 126 -14.27 -15.95 -10.62
CA VAL A 126 -13.01 -15.20 -10.53
C VAL A 126 -11.84 -16.15 -10.72
N GLU A 127 -10.89 -15.79 -11.58
CA GLU A 127 -9.62 -16.49 -11.70
C GLU A 127 -8.69 -16.11 -10.55
N VAL A 128 -8.47 -17.03 -9.63
CA VAL A 128 -7.51 -16.83 -8.54
C VAL A 128 -6.15 -17.31 -9.01
N LEU A 129 -5.21 -16.38 -9.10
CA LEU A 129 -3.86 -16.64 -9.61
C LEU A 129 -3.05 -17.55 -8.69
N PRO A 130 -2.10 -18.34 -9.24
CA PRO A 130 -1.20 -19.14 -8.44
C PRO A 130 -0.39 -18.26 -7.47
N LEU A 131 -0.14 -18.80 -6.29
CA LEU A 131 0.69 -18.12 -5.30
C LEU A 131 2.16 -18.32 -5.65
N PRO A 132 2.92 -17.25 -5.90
CA PRO A 132 4.35 -17.38 -6.14
C PRO A 132 5.07 -17.88 -4.87
N GLU A 133 6.25 -18.47 -5.04
CA GLU A 133 7.07 -18.92 -3.90
C GLU A 133 7.37 -17.79 -2.92
N ARG A 134 7.65 -16.60 -3.45
CA ARG A 134 7.86 -15.39 -2.65
C ARG A 134 6.52 -14.72 -2.33
N LYS A 135 6.41 -14.26 -1.10
CA LYS A 135 5.23 -13.55 -0.59
C LYS A 135 5.00 -12.25 -1.37
N VAL A 136 3.80 -12.08 -1.91
CA VAL A 136 3.40 -10.84 -2.59
C VAL A 136 2.77 -9.88 -1.58
N HIS A 137 3.40 -8.73 -1.41
CA HIS A 137 2.94 -7.68 -0.50
C HIS A 137 2.48 -6.41 -1.25
N ALA A 138 2.40 -6.44 -2.56
CA ALA A 138 1.86 -5.35 -3.38
C ALA A 138 0.38 -5.10 -3.06
N LYS A 139 -0.05 -3.85 -3.13
CA LYS A 139 -1.43 -3.43 -3.07
C LYS A 139 -1.74 -2.70 -4.37
N ALA A 140 -2.28 -3.47 -5.30
CA ALA A 140 -2.60 -3.01 -6.64
C ALA A 140 -4.01 -3.45 -7.03
N PHE A 141 -4.75 -2.55 -7.67
CA PHE A 141 -6.04 -2.81 -8.27
C PHE A 141 -6.07 -2.16 -9.65
N LEU A 142 -6.42 -2.91 -10.68
CA LEU A 142 -6.39 -2.49 -12.05
C LEU A 142 -7.75 -2.73 -12.71
N ILE A 143 -8.30 -1.70 -13.33
CA ILE A 143 -9.53 -1.74 -14.13
C ILE A 143 -9.12 -1.47 -15.57
N LEU A 144 -9.50 -2.35 -16.49
CA LEU A 144 -9.24 -2.21 -17.92
C LEU A 144 -10.53 -2.08 -18.69
N THR A 145 -10.56 -1.13 -19.62
CA THR A 145 -11.63 -0.87 -20.58
C THR A 145 -11.09 -1.03 -21.99
N ARG A 146 -11.94 -0.94 -23.03
CA ARG A 146 -11.49 -0.96 -24.44
C ARG A 146 -10.53 0.18 -24.77
N GLU A 147 -10.72 1.34 -24.14
CA GLU A 147 -10.01 2.58 -24.47
C GLU A 147 -8.76 2.81 -23.62
N GLY A 148 -8.61 2.08 -22.50
CA GLY A 148 -7.50 2.28 -21.60
C GLY A 148 -7.67 1.55 -20.28
N GLY A 149 -7.18 2.16 -19.19
CA GLY A 149 -7.29 1.56 -17.87
C GLY A 149 -7.05 2.55 -16.75
N TYR A 150 -7.32 2.07 -15.54
CA TYR A 150 -7.21 2.82 -14.30
C TYR A 150 -6.55 1.94 -13.25
N ALA A 151 -5.56 2.47 -12.58
CA ALA A 151 -4.83 1.75 -11.55
C ALA A 151 -4.96 2.43 -10.19
N HIS A 152 -5.10 1.64 -9.14
CA HIS A 152 -4.85 2.04 -7.77
C HIS A 152 -3.61 1.31 -7.26
N LEU A 153 -2.70 2.08 -6.65
CA LEU A 153 -1.52 1.59 -5.95
C LEU A 153 -1.54 2.11 -4.52
N GLY A 154 -1.44 1.22 -3.55
CA GLY A 154 -1.53 1.58 -2.14
C GLY A 154 -0.38 1.07 -1.28
N THR A 155 -0.19 1.70 -0.13
CA THR A 155 0.70 1.21 0.92
C THR A 155 -0.02 0.28 1.90
N GLY A 156 -1.35 0.40 2.01
CA GLY A 156 -2.23 -0.32 2.91
C GLY A 156 -2.97 -1.49 2.29
N ASN A 157 -3.36 -2.47 3.12
CA ASN A 157 -4.15 -3.61 2.67
C ASN A 157 -5.59 -3.19 2.31
N TYR A 158 -6.19 -3.92 1.38
CA TYR A 158 -7.61 -3.76 1.04
C TYR A 158 -8.50 -4.39 2.11
N ASN A 159 -8.61 -3.68 3.22
CA ASN A 159 -9.41 -4.07 4.38
C ASN A 159 -9.97 -2.78 5.03
N PRO A 160 -11.30 -2.62 5.16
CA PRO A 160 -11.92 -1.43 5.73
C PRO A 160 -11.42 -1.10 7.14
N THR A 161 -11.24 -2.11 8.00
CA THR A 161 -10.71 -1.90 9.35
C THR A 161 -9.35 -1.23 9.32
N ASN A 162 -8.45 -1.69 8.44
CA ASN A 162 -7.15 -1.05 8.26
C ASN A 162 -7.30 0.36 7.68
N GLY A 163 -8.18 0.53 6.70
CA GLY A 163 -8.44 1.82 6.06
C GLY A 163 -8.91 2.92 7.03
N HIS A 164 -9.59 2.55 8.11
CA HIS A 164 -10.09 3.48 9.12
C HIS A 164 -9.15 3.70 10.30
N HIS A 165 -8.19 2.78 10.53
CA HIS A 165 -7.33 2.80 11.73
C HIS A 165 -5.84 2.96 11.42
N TYR A 166 -5.41 2.75 10.17
CA TYR A 166 -4.01 2.84 9.77
C TYR A 166 -3.79 4.04 8.87
N THR A 167 -2.62 4.67 9.00
CA THR A 167 -2.22 5.67 8.00
C THR A 167 -1.67 4.97 6.77
N ASP A 168 -2.23 5.26 5.59
CA ASP A 168 -1.77 4.70 4.32
C ASP A 168 -2.00 5.66 3.16
N PHE A 169 -1.16 5.54 2.13
CA PHE A 169 -1.34 6.27 0.88
C PHE A 169 -2.11 5.43 -0.13
N SER A 170 -2.94 6.10 -0.92
CA SER A 170 -3.64 5.56 -2.09
C SER A 170 -3.42 6.47 -3.29
N LEU A 171 -2.72 5.97 -4.30
CA LEU A 171 -2.55 6.64 -5.60
C LEU A 171 -3.50 6.03 -6.61
N PHE A 172 -4.36 6.86 -7.19
CA PHE A 172 -5.24 6.49 -8.29
C PHE A 172 -4.80 7.22 -9.56
N THR A 173 -4.68 6.52 -10.67
CA THR A 173 -4.15 7.06 -11.92
C THR A 173 -4.73 6.38 -13.15
N ALA A 174 -4.82 7.12 -14.25
CA ALA A 174 -5.08 6.61 -15.59
C ALA A 174 -3.87 6.82 -16.53
N ARG A 175 -2.69 7.11 -15.99
CA ARG A 175 -1.46 7.27 -16.79
C ARG A 175 -1.12 5.95 -17.48
N LYS A 176 -1.04 6.00 -18.80
CA LYS A 176 -0.87 4.81 -19.65
C LYS A 176 0.37 3.98 -19.26
N GLU A 177 1.46 4.65 -18.92
CA GLU A 177 2.72 4.04 -18.53
C GLU A 177 2.58 3.24 -17.21
N VAL A 178 1.89 3.83 -16.22
CA VAL A 178 1.65 3.16 -14.94
C VAL A 178 0.67 2.00 -15.09
N VAL A 179 -0.42 2.22 -15.82
CA VAL A 179 -1.42 1.18 -16.11
C VAL A 179 -0.78 -0.01 -16.81
N ALA A 180 0.07 0.25 -17.82
CA ALA A 180 0.79 -0.80 -18.55
C ALA A 180 1.72 -1.62 -17.63
N GLU A 181 2.44 -0.95 -16.72
CA GLU A 181 3.34 -1.66 -15.80
C GLU A 181 2.59 -2.43 -14.70
N VAL A 182 1.46 -1.90 -14.20
CA VAL A 182 0.60 -2.65 -13.28
C VAL A 182 0.03 -3.89 -13.97
N ARG A 183 -0.37 -3.78 -15.25
CA ARG A 183 -0.80 -4.92 -16.05
C ARG A 183 0.33 -5.94 -16.23
N ALA A 184 1.53 -5.48 -16.62
CA ALA A 184 2.70 -6.34 -16.78
C ALA A 184 3.09 -7.05 -15.47
N PHE A 185 2.95 -6.38 -14.32
CA PHE A 185 3.12 -7.01 -13.01
C PHE A 185 2.16 -8.17 -12.81
N PHE A 186 0.86 -7.98 -13.04
CA PHE A 186 -0.14 -9.04 -12.86
C PHE A 186 0.06 -10.20 -13.85
N GLN A 187 0.37 -9.91 -15.11
CA GLN A 187 0.64 -10.92 -16.13
C GLN A 187 1.87 -11.78 -15.75
N ALA A 188 2.94 -11.13 -15.27
CA ALA A 188 4.11 -11.87 -14.79
C ALA A 188 3.78 -12.75 -13.59
N MET A 189 2.91 -12.28 -12.67
CA MET A 189 2.46 -13.11 -11.55
C MET A 189 1.62 -14.31 -12.00
N ALA A 190 0.74 -14.13 -12.99
CA ALA A 190 -0.06 -15.21 -13.56
C ALA A 190 0.81 -16.27 -14.27
N GLU A 191 1.91 -15.86 -14.87
CA GLU A 191 2.88 -16.71 -15.54
C GLU A 191 3.99 -17.23 -14.60
N GLU A 192 3.91 -16.96 -13.30
CA GLU A 192 4.93 -17.30 -12.28
C GLU A 192 6.34 -16.77 -12.63
N LYS A 193 6.40 -15.60 -13.28
CA LYS A 193 7.63 -14.94 -13.70
C LYS A 193 7.97 -13.73 -12.84
N THR A 194 9.23 -13.33 -12.83
CA THR A 194 9.65 -12.05 -12.26
C THR A 194 9.24 -10.89 -13.18
N PRO A 195 8.47 -9.89 -12.70
CA PRO A 195 8.05 -8.77 -13.53
C PRO A 195 9.25 -7.88 -13.91
N ARG A 196 9.30 -7.48 -15.18
CA ARG A 196 10.27 -6.50 -15.70
C ARG A 196 9.56 -5.16 -15.82
N LEU A 197 9.88 -4.23 -14.92
CA LEU A 197 9.21 -2.94 -14.78
C LEU A 197 10.21 -1.78 -14.90
N GLY A 198 9.79 -0.70 -15.52
CA GLY A 198 10.61 0.50 -15.75
C GLY A 198 10.37 1.61 -14.69
N LEU A 199 9.12 1.93 -14.38
CA LEU A 199 8.72 2.92 -13.39
C LEU A 199 8.51 2.31 -12.00
N LEU A 200 7.76 1.21 -11.93
CA LEU A 200 7.53 0.49 -10.69
C LEU A 200 8.75 -0.35 -10.32
N ARG A 201 8.90 -0.65 -9.06
CA ARG A 201 10.01 -1.48 -8.56
C ARG A 201 9.48 -2.56 -7.61
N THR A 202 10.12 -3.71 -7.65
CA THR A 202 9.83 -4.84 -6.76
C THR A 202 11.14 -5.40 -6.18
N GLY A 203 11.10 -5.96 -4.97
CA GLY A 203 12.22 -6.65 -4.36
C GLY A 203 13.53 -5.84 -4.41
N GLU A 204 14.59 -6.46 -4.92
CA GLU A 204 15.92 -5.84 -5.04
C GLU A 204 15.93 -4.53 -5.85
N GLY A 205 14.98 -4.35 -6.77
CA GLY A 205 14.83 -3.09 -7.50
C GLY A 205 14.43 -1.92 -6.59
N ILE A 206 13.68 -2.18 -5.52
CA ILE A 206 13.34 -1.14 -4.51
C ILE A 206 14.61 -0.77 -3.74
N ARG A 207 15.36 -1.78 -3.27
CA ARG A 207 16.60 -1.58 -2.52
C ARG A 207 17.60 -0.74 -3.32
N ARG A 208 17.88 -1.14 -4.56
CA ARG A 208 18.79 -0.42 -5.45
C ARG A 208 18.37 1.03 -5.66
N LEU A 209 17.09 1.28 -5.93
CA LEU A 209 16.56 2.64 -6.09
C LEU A 209 16.79 3.49 -4.83
N LEU A 210 16.52 2.93 -3.64
CA LEU A 210 16.72 3.64 -2.38
C LEU A 210 18.20 3.93 -2.13
N LEU A 211 19.09 2.96 -2.36
CA LEU A 211 20.53 3.15 -2.23
C LEU A 211 21.07 4.22 -3.17
N GLU A 212 20.71 4.16 -4.46
CA GLU A 212 21.11 5.15 -5.46
C GLU A 212 20.65 6.56 -5.07
N ALA A 213 19.38 6.68 -4.61
CA ALA A 213 18.83 7.97 -4.19
C ALA A 213 19.52 8.51 -2.92
N VAL A 214 19.82 7.65 -1.94
CA VAL A 214 20.56 8.04 -0.73
C VAL A 214 21.96 8.51 -1.06
N LEU A 215 22.68 7.77 -1.90
CA LEU A 215 24.05 8.11 -2.29
C LEU A 215 24.10 9.39 -3.13
N HIS A 216 23.12 9.62 -3.99
CA HIS A 216 23.00 10.88 -4.73
C HIS A 216 22.85 12.09 -3.81
N GLU A 217 22.14 11.95 -2.70
CA GLU A 217 21.93 13.01 -1.69
C GLU A 217 23.05 13.09 -0.64
N ALA A 218 24.15 12.33 -0.76
CA ALA A 218 25.25 12.32 0.20
C ALA A 218 26.16 13.56 0.09
N HIS A 219 25.60 14.76 0.34
CA HIS A 219 26.30 16.04 0.29
C HIS A 219 25.63 17.08 1.23
N PRO A 220 26.29 18.22 1.57
CA PRO A 220 25.81 19.18 2.57
C PRO A 220 24.44 19.81 2.28
N LYS A 221 23.99 19.82 1.02
CA LYS A 221 22.65 20.33 0.62
C LYS A 221 21.62 19.21 0.49
N GLY A 222 22.05 17.95 0.62
CA GLY A 222 21.20 16.77 0.51
C GLY A 222 20.17 16.70 1.63
N ARG A 223 18.97 16.26 1.30
CA ARG A 223 17.88 16.13 2.25
C ARG A 223 17.08 14.88 1.98
N LEU A 224 16.99 14.02 2.99
CA LEU A 224 16.35 12.72 2.93
C LEU A 224 15.29 12.62 4.04
N ILE A 225 14.09 12.18 3.70
CA ILE A 225 13.04 11.86 4.66
C ILE A 225 12.53 10.46 4.33
N LEU A 226 12.71 9.51 5.25
CA LEU A 226 12.26 8.13 5.06
C LEU A 226 11.29 7.72 6.16
N LYS A 227 10.14 7.19 5.75
CA LYS A 227 9.11 6.66 6.65
C LYS A 227 8.92 5.17 6.38
N PHE A 228 9.17 4.35 7.41
CA PHE A 228 8.99 2.89 7.38
C PHE A 228 8.42 2.39 8.71
N ASN A 229 7.83 1.19 8.70
CA ASN A 229 7.51 0.52 9.97
C ASN A 229 8.75 -0.12 10.58
N HIS A 230 9.58 -0.72 9.71
CA HIS A 230 10.84 -1.35 10.08
C HIS A 230 11.94 -0.91 9.11
N LEU A 231 13.07 -0.52 9.65
CA LEU A 231 14.29 -0.18 8.90
C LEU A 231 15.44 -0.99 9.51
N THR A 232 15.74 -2.12 8.89
CA THR A 232 16.73 -3.09 9.38
C THR A 232 17.69 -3.58 8.28
N ASP A 233 17.52 -3.09 7.05
CA ASP A 233 18.44 -3.41 5.95
C ASP A 233 19.82 -2.78 6.23
N PRO A 234 20.89 -3.59 6.34
CA PRO A 234 22.18 -3.10 6.76
C PRO A 234 22.83 -2.15 5.75
N GLU A 235 22.69 -2.45 4.44
CA GLU A 235 23.30 -1.61 3.39
C GLU A 235 22.62 -0.25 3.31
N LEU A 236 21.28 -0.22 3.43
CA LEU A 236 20.55 1.05 3.45
C LEU A 236 20.90 1.88 4.69
N LEU A 237 21.05 1.24 5.86
CA LEU A 237 21.48 1.93 7.08
C LEU A 237 22.90 2.50 6.95
N GLU A 238 23.82 1.74 6.37
CA GLU A 238 25.20 2.22 6.12
C GLU A 238 25.22 3.38 5.15
N ALA A 239 24.43 3.31 4.05
CA ALA A 239 24.31 4.42 3.10
C ALA A 239 23.72 5.68 3.75
N LEU A 240 22.72 5.56 4.63
CA LEU A 240 22.15 6.69 5.38
C LEU A 240 23.16 7.32 6.34
N VAL A 241 23.96 6.49 7.05
CA VAL A 241 25.04 6.98 7.90
C VAL A 241 26.11 7.69 7.07
N TYR A 242 26.49 7.12 5.93
CA TYR A 242 27.42 7.76 5.01
C TYR A 242 26.89 9.12 4.51
N ALA A 243 25.64 9.19 4.07
CA ALA A 243 25.03 10.45 3.62
C ALA A 243 25.05 11.51 4.75
N ALA A 244 24.68 11.12 5.97
CA ALA A 244 24.72 12.01 7.13
C ALA A 244 26.14 12.49 7.46
N SER A 245 27.16 11.62 7.38
CA SER A 245 28.58 11.98 7.59
C SER A 245 29.10 12.94 6.52
N ARG A 246 28.50 12.93 5.31
CA ARG A 246 28.79 13.87 4.22
C ARG A 246 28.04 15.20 4.36
N GLY A 247 27.30 15.39 5.44
CA GLY A 247 26.58 16.63 5.75
C GLY A 247 25.13 16.67 5.26
N ALA A 248 24.60 15.57 4.69
CA ALA A 248 23.20 15.50 4.33
C ALA A 248 22.30 15.48 5.57
N ARG A 249 21.14 16.12 5.48
CA ARG A 249 20.12 16.04 6.53
C ARG A 249 19.27 14.79 6.34
N VAL A 250 19.37 13.85 7.26
CA VAL A 250 18.63 12.59 7.27
C VAL A 250 17.59 12.60 8.38
N ASP A 251 16.32 12.56 8.00
CA ASP A 251 15.16 12.47 8.89
C ASP A 251 14.48 11.11 8.72
N LEU A 252 14.38 10.32 9.77
CA LEU A 252 13.72 9.01 9.79
C LEU A 252 12.46 9.04 10.64
N LEU A 253 11.37 8.49 10.10
CA LEU A 253 10.16 8.15 10.85
C LEU A 253 10.02 6.62 10.83
N VAL A 254 10.37 5.96 11.94
CA VAL A 254 10.33 4.50 12.05
C VAL A 254 9.43 4.09 13.20
N ARG A 255 8.34 3.39 12.88
CA ARG A 255 7.33 3.03 13.88
C ARG A 255 7.84 2.01 14.91
N SER A 256 8.48 0.93 14.45
CA SER A 256 8.76 -0.23 15.32
C SER A 256 10.24 -0.52 15.47
N THR A 257 10.92 -0.95 14.42
CA THR A 257 12.30 -1.46 14.54
C THR A 257 13.26 -0.63 13.71
N LEU A 258 14.23 -0.05 14.41
CA LEU A 258 15.44 0.56 13.86
C LEU A 258 16.63 -0.13 14.52
N THR A 259 17.41 -0.89 13.75
CA THR A 259 18.50 -1.71 14.33
C THR A 259 19.74 -0.92 14.68
N ARG A 260 19.94 0.25 14.09
CA ARG A 260 21.08 1.12 14.35
C ARG A 260 20.70 2.59 14.25
N LEU A 261 21.07 3.38 15.24
CA LEU A 261 20.94 4.83 15.23
C LEU A 261 22.31 5.47 15.28
N HIS A 262 22.55 6.42 14.39
CA HIS A 262 23.76 7.24 14.35
C HIS A 262 23.43 8.66 14.84
N PRO A 263 24.30 9.32 15.64
CA PRO A 263 24.04 10.66 16.19
C PRO A 263 23.71 11.74 15.16
N ALA A 264 24.26 11.64 13.95
CA ALA A 264 23.99 12.56 12.86
C ALA A 264 22.61 12.35 12.17
N ILE A 265 21.89 11.27 12.49
CA ILE A 265 20.56 10.94 11.93
C ILE A 265 19.49 11.29 12.95
N ARG A 266 18.49 12.03 12.51
CA ARG A 266 17.32 12.33 13.33
C ARG A 266 16.26 11.27 13.11
N ALA A 267 15.98 10.48 14.15
CA ALA A 267 14.93 9.46 14.09
C ALA A 267 13.81 9.77 15.08
N LYS A 268 12.58 9.54 14.64
CA LYS A 268 11.36 9.66 15.46
C LYS A 268 10.46 8.46 15.23
N SER A 269 9.67 8.12 16.25
CA SER A 269 8.53 7.24 16.16
C SER A 269 7.27 8.04 16.51
N LEU A 270 6.18 7.77 15.80
CA LEU A 270 4.88 8.37 16.07
C LEU A 270 3.96 7.29 16.64
N VAL A 271 3.41 7.58 17.82
CA VAL A 271 2.37 6.77 18.47
C VAL A 271 1.20 7.70 18.77
N GLY A 272 0.02 7.33 18.32
CA GLY A 272 -1.15 8.16 18.48
C GLY A 272 -2.43 7.41 18.15
N ARG A 273 -3.45 8.16 17.77
CA ARG A 273 -4.76 7.62 17.42
C ARG A 273 -4.72 6.54 16.34
N PHE A 274 -3.94 6.76 15.29
CA PHE A 274 -3.84 5.87 14.14
C PHE A 274 -2.51 5.12 14.15
N LEU A 275 -2.54 3.89 13.66
CA LEU A 275 -1.31 3.12 13.47
C LEU A 275 -0.54 3.69 12.27
N GLU A 276 0.66 4.18 12.51
CA GLU A 276 1.54 4.66 11.45
C GLU A 276 2.00 3.48 10.59
N HIS A 277 1.41 3.32 9.40
CA HIS A 277 1.61 2.17 8.53
C HIS A 277 2.15 2.55 7.15
N ALA A 278 1.87 3.74 6.66
CA ALA A 278 2.38 4.22 5.37
C ALA A 278 3.90 4.16 5.29
N ARG A 279 4.42 3.82 4.11
CA ARG A 279 5.85 3.86 3.82
C ARG A 279 6.10 4.77 2.63
N ALA A 280 7.06 5.66 2.81
CA ALA A 280 7.48 6.60 1.78
C ALA A 280 8.94 6.98 1.96
N ALA A 281 9.59 7.35 0.86
CA ALA A 281 10.92 7.93 0.87
C ALA A 281 10.92 9.19 -0.01
N ALA A 282 11.44 10.29 0.51
CA ALA A 282 11.53 11.56 -0.18
C ALA A 282 12.98 12.04 -0.21
N PHE A 283 13.44 12.44 -1.37
CA PHE A 283 14.80 12.90 -1.65
C PHE A 283 14.75 14.24 -2.39
N ARG A 284 15.59 15.19 -2.00
CA ARG A 284 15.63 16.50 -2.61
C ARG A 284 16.70 16.57 -3.73
N ALA A 285 16.40 15.99 -4.89
CA ALA A 285 17.29 15.96 -6.03
C ALA A 285 17.26 17.29 -6.81
N GLY A 286 18.40 17.95 -6.95
CA GLY A 286 18.51 19.17 -7.78
C GLY A 286 17.61 20.35 -7.31
N GLY A 287 17.18 20.35 -6.05
CA GLY A 287 16.26 21.36 -5.50
C GLY A 287 14.79 20.95 -5.51
N GLU A 288 14.41 19.94 -6.27
CA GLU A 288 13.07 19.38 -6.32
C GLU A 288 12.95 18.11 -5.47
N TRP A 289 11.73 17.85 -4.95
CA TRP A 289 11.46 16.63 -4.20
C TRP A 289 11.05 15.51 -5.14
N ARG A 290 11.73 14.36 -5.02
CA ARG A 290 11.28 13.08 -5.56
C ARG A 290 10.73 12.23 -4.44
N VAL A 291 9.48 11.79 -4.57
CA VAL A 291 8.78 11.02 -3.54
C VAL A 291 8.43 9.64 -4.09
N TYR A 292 8.78 8.63 -3.34
CA TYR A 292 8.47 7.23 -3.64
C TYR A 292 7.54 6.67 -2.57
N LEU A 293 6.45 6.06 -2.99
CA LEU A 293 5.55 5.30 -2.14
C LEU A 293 5.86 3.81 -2.26
N THR A 294 5.81 3.08 -1.17
CA THR A 294 6.05 1.64 -1.17
C THR A 294 5.18 0.91 -0.16
N SER A 295 4.82 -0.33 -0.46
CA SER A 295 4.22 -1.24 0.51
C SER A 295 5.26 -2.03 1.30
N ALA A 296 6.52 -2.05 0.85
CA ALA A 296 7.61 -2.78 1.49
C ALA A 296 8.25 -1.99 2.64
N ASP A 297 8.58 -2.67 3.74
CA ASP A 297 9.50 -2.14 4.74
C ASP A 297 10.95 -2.32 4.27
N ALA A 298 11.84 -1.47 4.76
CA ALA A 298 13.27 -1.52 4.47
C ALA A 298 13.96 -2.64 5.28
N MET A 299 13.70 -3.86 4.88
CA MET A 299 14.21 -5.09 5.51
C MET A 299 14.77 -6.03 4.45
N PRO A 300 15.85 -6.80 4.73
CA PRO A 300 16.44 -7.75 3.77
C PRO A 300 15.44 -8.72 3.14
N ARG A 301 14.45 -9.19 3.89
CA ARG A 301 13.43 -10.12 3.41
C ARG A 301 12.41 -9.51 2.43
N ASN A 302 12.37 -8.20 2.32
CA ASN A 302 11.41 -7.46 1.46
C ASN A 302 12.08 -7.00 0.15
N PHE A 303 13.39 -7.14 0.08
CA PHE A 303 14.25 -6.71 -1.05
C PHE A 303 14.78 -7.85 -1.90
#